data_276623e696bd967c41afc3f6aed2eef6
#
_entry.id   276623e696bd967c41afc3f6aed2eef6
#
_cell.length_a   1.000
_cell.length_b   1.000
_cell.length_c   1.000
_cell.angle_alpha   90.00
_cell.angle_beta   90.00
_cell.angle_gamma   90.00
#
_symmetry.space_group_name_H-M   'P 1'
#
loop_
_entity.id
_entity.type
_entity.pdbx_description
1 polymer ?
#
loop_
_entity_poly.entity_id
_entity_poly.type
_entity_poly.pdbx_seq_one_letter_code
_entity_poly.pdbx_strand_id
1 'polypeptide(L)'
;MASEHSAAGAGTDPASAPAPGRARKTAPGRAAKRPRSAADRGKYPFVIGFLIVPLALYAVFVIWPFIQAIYYSFTDWTGLSPDFKMVGFGNYKKMFDDDTFWKSAQHSVTYVVLLPVVVLGIALFLSFMINVGGRRRKGAAIAGVRGSSFYKIVYFFPQVLSIAIVALLFQFAYNPKTGALNSVLRGVRLGSVQPEWLGDPNLALWCIMAVLVWTQVGFFVVLFSAGMASIPSELYEAALLDGAGRFTTFFRLTLPLLWDTVQSGWVYMGILSLGAEAFAVVQIMSVGPGGPADSTTVLPLLVYQKAFGQGQAGYATTIGVALLVITLIFSGLVMRLGRRERLEF
;
A
#
# COMPACT_ATOMS: atom_id res chain seq x y z
N MET A 1 -61.35 32.29 -50.82
CA MET A 1 -61.01 33.70 -50.84
C MET A 1 -59.47 33.76 -50.85
N ALA A 2 -58.86 33.77 -52.06
CA ALA A 2 -58.52 34.95 -52.85
C ALA A 2 -57.37 35.72 -52.14
N SER A 3 -56.19 36.00 -52.70
CA SER A 3 -55.72 36.15 -54.08
C SER A 3 -54.25 36.32 -53.98
N GLU A 4 -53.36 35.70 -54.74
CA GLU A 4 -52.78 36.24 -56.00
C GLU A 4 -52.11 37.61 -55.87
N HIS A 5 -50.83 37.69 -56.18
CA HIS A 5 -50.19 38.18 -57.41
C HIS A 5 -48.67 38.22 -57.22
N SER A 6 -47.91 37.61 -58.02
CA SER A 6 -47.50 37.84 -59.44
C SER A 6 -46.35 38.87 -59.52
N ALA A 7 -45.35 38.42 -60.05
CA ALA A 7 -44.62 38.73 -61.29
C ALA A 7 -43.22 39.32 -61.20
N ALA A 8 -42.43 38.64 -61.97
CA ALA A 8 -41.48 39.12 -62.98
C ALA A 8 -40.17 39.77 -62.46
N GLY A 9 -39.02 39.33 -62.73
CA GLY A 9 -38.41 38.89 -63.97
C GLY A 9 -37.36 39.93 -64.35
N ALA A 10 -36.16 39.50 -64.45
CA ALA A 10 -35.17 40.01 -65.41
C ALA A 10 -33.79 39.43 -65.07
N GLY A 11 -33.29 38.72 -66.02
CA GLY A 11 -31.93 38.22 -66.07
C GLY A 11 -30.97 39.32 -66.43
N THR A 12 -29.72 39.06 -66.10
CA THR A 12 -28.53 39.50 -66.83
C THR A 12 -27.31 38.70 -66.47
N ASP A 13 -26.74 38.14 -67.45
CA ASP A 13 -25.39 37.70 -67.84
C ASP A 13 -24.27 37.38 -66.84
N PRO A 14 -23.50 36.37 -67.20
CA PRO A 14 -22.32 35.91 -66.43
C PRO A 14 -21.04 36.62 -66.98
N ALA A 15 -20.32 37.32 -66.14
CA ALA A 15 -18.94 37.67 -66.50
C ALA A 15 -18.06 37.93 -65.25
N SER A 16 -16.89 37.33 -65.31
CA SER A 16 -15.63 37.60 -64.60
C SER A 16 -15.51 37.06 -63.17
N ALA A 17 -14.90 35.88 -63.13
CA ALA A 17 -14.19 35.41 -61.97
C ALA A 17 -12.86 36.17 -61.80
N PRO A 18 -12.51 36.68 -60.59
CA PRO A 18 -11.20 37.22 -60.31
C PRO A 18 -10.19 36.08 -60.00
N ALA A 19 -8.97 36.21 -60.50
CA ALA A 19 -7.86 35.31 -60.35
C ALA A 19 -7.48 35.00 -58.87
N PRO A 20 -6.89 33.81 -58.56
CA PRO A 20 -6.50 33.46 -57.22
C PRO A 20 -5.32 34.33 -56.73
N GLY A 21 -5.58 35.17 -55.74
CA GLY A 21 -4.56 35.97 -55.06
C GLY A 21 -3.54 35.07 -54.38
N ARG A 22 -2.26 35.30 -54.63
CA ARG A 22 -1.10 34.71 -53.98
C ARG A 22 -1.24 34.81 -52.48
N ALA A 23 -1.35 33.67 -51.80
CA ALA A 23 -1.27 33.58 -50.36
C ALA A 23 0.07 34.13 -49.84
N ARG A 24 0.02 35.27 -49.20
CA ARG A 24 1.13 35.88 -48.46
C ARG A 24 1.47 34.98 -47.28
N LYS A 25 2.61 34.26 -47.33
CA LYS A 25 3.18 33.53 -46.21
C LYS A 25 3.40 34.53 -45.05
N THR A 26 2.51 34.56 -44.10
CA THR A 26 2.75 35.20 -42.82
C THR A 26 3.77 34.40 -42.04
N ALA A 27 4.90 35.04 -41.72
CA ALA A 27 5.94 34.48 -40.86
C ALA A 27 5.33 34.04 -39.49
N PRO A 28 5.84 32.95 -38.86
CA PRO A 28 5.33 32.55 -37.54
C PRO A 28 5.60 33.66 -36.53
N GLY A 29 4.53 34.30 -36.10
CA GLY A 29 4.60 35.32 -35.07
C GLY A 29 5.18 34.71 -33.80
N ARG A 30 6.28 35.30 -33.29
CA ARG A 30 6.79 35.06 -31.94
C ARG A 30 5.63 35.10 -30.97
N ALA A 31 5.30 33.95 -30.37
CA ALA A 31 4.30 33.88 -29.31
C ALA A 31 4.71 34.87 -28.22
N ALA A 32 4.01 35.98 -28.14
CA ALA A 32 4.19 36.96 -27.07
C ALA A 32 3.91 36.24 -25.75
N LYS A 33 4.93 36.17 -24.89
CA LYS A 33 4.76 35.70 -23.51
C LYS A 33 3.62 36.52 -22.85
N ARG A 34 2.48 35.88 -22.64
CA ARG A 34 1.36 36.50 -21.92
C ARG A 34 1.89 37.09 -20.62
N PRO A 35 1.65 38.38 -20.32
CA PRO A 35 2.07 38.97 -19.05
C PRO A 35 1.42 38.15 -17.92
N ARG A 36 2.23 37.72 -16.95
CA ARG A 36 1.75 37.02 -15.76
C ARG A 36 0.73 37.92 -15.09
N SER A 37 -0.51 37.46 -14.96
CA SER A 37 -1.61 38.20 -14.35
C SER A 37 -1.23 38.56 -12.90
N ALA A 38 -1.69 39.72 -12.41
CA ALA A 38 -1.50 40.15 -11.02
C ALA A 38 -2.03 39.11 -10.02
N ALA A 39 -3.04 38.32 -10.42
CA ALA A 39 -3.56 37.17 -9.67
C ALA A 39 -2.52 36.03 -9.48
N ASP A 40 -1.52 35.87 -10.38
CA ASP A 40 -0.47 34.91 -10.21
C ASP A 40 0.60 35.34 -9.20
N ARG A 41 0.80 36.61 -8.97
CA ARG A 41 1.80 37.11 -8.02
C ARG A 41 1.37 36.88 -6.55
N GLY A 42 0.06 36.82 -6.25
CA GLY A 42 -0.46 36.57 -4.91
C GLY A 42 -0.54 35.08 -4.54
N LYS A 43 -0.56 34.19 -5.51
CA LYS A 43 -0.67 32.75 -5.26
C LYS A 43 0.58 32.15 -4.62
N TYR A 44 1.76 32.57 -5.08
CA TYR A 44 3.02 32.01 -4.57
C TYR A 44 3.29 32.32 -3.09
N PRO A 45 3.19 33.58 -2.60
CA PRO A 45 3.38 33.87 -1.18
C PRO A 45 2.32 33.20 -0.29
N PHE A 46 1.08 33.07 -0.77
CA PHE A 46 0.04 32.34 -0.05
C PHE A 46 0.35 30.83 0.04
N VAL A 47 0.70 30.20 -1.09
CA VAL A 47 1.06 28.78 -1.14
C VAL A 47 2.30 28.50 -0.30
N ILE A 48 3.33 29.35 -0.39
CA ILE A 48 4.55 29.22 0.42
C ILE A 48 4.21 29.37 1.90
N GLY A 49 3.45 30.40 2.29
CA GLY A 49 3.06 30.64 3.69
C GLY A 49 2.21 29.49 4.26
N PHE A 50 1.34 28.90 3.46
CA PHE A 50 0.52 27.75 3.86
C PHE A 50 1.35 26.45 3.99
N LEU A 51 2.32 26.24 3.09
CA LEU A 51 3.14 25.01 3.09
C LEU A 51 4.33 25.08 4.07
N ILE A 52 4.80 26.27 4.44
CA ILE A 52 6.03 26.40 5.26
C ILE A 52 5.86 25.75 6.64
N VAL A 53 4.70 25.87 7.26
CA VAL A 53 4.43 25.31 8.59
C VAL A 53 4.44 23.76 8.57
N PRO A 54 3.65 23.07 7.73
CA PRO A 54 3.72 21.60 7.65
C PRO A 54 5.09 21.08 7.20
N LEU A 55 5.76 21.77 6.27
CA LEU A 55 7.11 21.38 5.85
C LEU A 55 8.15 21.58 6.94
N ALA A 56 8.07 22.65 7.71
CA ALA A 56 8.96 22.86 8.86
C ALA A 56 8.73 21.79 9.94
N LEU A 57 7.48 21.47 10.26
CA LEU A 57 7.16 20.38 11.19
C LEU A 57 7.70 19.04 10.68
N TYR A 58 7.50 18.74 9.40
CA TYR A 58 8.04 17.54 8.79
C TYR A 58 9.57 17.50 8.83
N ALA A 59 10.24 18.60 8.55
CA ALA A 59 11.69 18.71 8.61
C ALA A 59 12.21 18.47 10.03
N VAL A 60 11.57 19.06 11.05
CA VAL A 60 12.01 18.96 12.45
C VAL A 60 11.68 17.60 13.06
N PHE A 61 10.49 17.06 12.83
CA PHE A 61 10.05 15.84 13.51
C PHE A 61 10.29 14.55 12.72
N VAL A 62 10.56 14.65 11.44
CA VAL A 62 10.83 13.46 10.59
C VAL A 62 12.25 13.50 10.05
N ILE A 63 12.60 14.50 9.25
CA ILE A 63 13.90 14.52 8.56
C ILE A 63 15.05 14.62 9.57
N TRP A 64 14.94 15.52 10.54
CA TRP A 64 15.99 15.72 11.53
C TRP A 64 16.35 14.47 12.35
N PRO A 65 15.38 13.70 12.92
CA PRO A 65 15.69 12.44 13.60
C PRO A 65 16.35 11.39 12.67
N PHE A 66 15.96 11.33 11.38
CA PHE A 66 16.67 10.46 10.44
C PHE A 66 18.12 10.86 10.21
N ILE A 67 18.41 12.16 10.10
CA ILE A 67 19.79 12.65 10.00
C ILE A 67 20.57 12.30 11.26
N GLN A 68 19.98 12.47 12.45
CA GLN A 68 20.60 12.07 13.72
C GLN A 68 20.83 10.56 13.77
N ALA A 69 19.89 9.73 13.34
CA ALA A 69 20.07 8.28 13.31
C ALA A 69 21.25 7.88 12.39
N ILE A 70 21.37 8.51 11.22
CA ILE A 70 22.52 8.31 10.32
C ILE A 70 23.82 8.75 11.01
N TYR A 71 23.84 9.88 11.70
CA TYR A 71 25.02 10.35 12.42
C TYR A 71 25.42 9.38 13.53
N TYR A 72 24.47 8.96 14.39
CA TYR A 72 24.76 8.03 15.48
C TYR A 72 25.14 6.62 15.01
N SER A 73 24.78 6.23 13.79
CA SER A 73 25.19 4.94 13.24
C SER A 73 26.72 4.79 13.09
N PHE A 74 27.46 5.91 13.05
CA PHE A 74 28.92 5.94 13.01
C PHE A 74 29.58 6.07 14.39
N THR A 75 28.80 5.92 15.47
CA THR A 75 29.28 6.12 16.86
C THR A 75 29.07 4.87 17.71
N ASP A 76 29.76 4.80 18.86
CA ASP A 76 29.57 3.80 19.90
C ASP A 76 28.49 4.22 20.94
N TRP A 77 27.62 5.15 20.56
CA TRP A 77 26.62 5.72 21.47
C TRP A 77 25.75 4.66 22.14
N THR A 78 25.63 4.75 23.47
CA THR A 78 24.81 3.83 24.26
C THR A 78 23.33 4.22 24.35
N GLY A 79 22.98 5.45 23.94
CA GLY A 79 21.62 5.99 24.06
C GLY A 79 21.35 6.75 25.35
N LEU A 80 22.19 6.63 26.36
CA LEU A 80 21.97 7.21 27.70
C LEU A 80 23.03 8.27 28.06
N SER A 81 24.26 8.08 27.61
CA SER A 81 25.38 9.02 27.90
C SER A 81 25.48 10.08 26.80
N PRO A 82 25.78 11.35 27.15
CA PRO A 82 26.16 12.34 26.16
C PRO A 82 27.54 12.07 25.53
N ASP A 83 28.36 11.26 26.19
CA ASP A 83 29.70 10.92 25.73
C ASP A 83 29.66 9.72 24.80
N PHE A 84 30.17 9.89 23.60
CA PHE A 84 30.32 8.83 22.59
C PHE A 84 31.52 9.11 21.70
N LYS A 85 32.09 8.07 21.11
CA LYS A 85 33.22 8.15 20.19
C LYS A 85 32.75 7.81 18.76
N MET A 86 33.38 8.44 17.79
CA MET A 86 33.22 8.07 16.40
C MET A 86 33.97 6.76 16.13
N VAL A 87 33.22 5.73 15.71
CA VAL A 87 33.77 4.41 15.32
C VAL A 87 33.81 4.21 13.81
N GLY A 88 33.37 5.23 13.04
CA GLY A 88 33.33 5.19 11.60
C GLY A 88 32.41 4.03 11.13
N PHE A 89 32.89 3.21 10.19
CA PHE A 89 32.16 2.07 9.67
C PHE A 89 32.19 0.81 10.55
N GLY A 90 32.72 0.90 11.78
CA GLY A 90 32.86 -0.24 12.70
C GLY A 90 31.50 -0.94 12.96
N ASN A 91 30.42 -0.19 13.18
CA ASN A 91 29.09 -0.73 13.37
C ASN A 91 28.54 -1.44 12.12
N TYR A 92 28.83 -0.92 10.93
CA TYR A 92 28.42 -1.56 9.67
C TYR A 92 29.16 -2.88 9.45
N LYS A 93 30.48 -2.92 9.75
CA LYS A 93 31.23 -4.19 9.72
C LYS A 93 30.64 -5.19 10.70
N LYS A 94 30.41 -4.77 11.97
CA LYS A 94 29.76 -5.61 12.98
C LYS A 94 28.40 -6.13 12.51
N MET A 95 27.58 -5.29 11.83
CA MET A 95 26.28 -5.67 11.31
C MET A 95 26.39 -6.78 10.26
N PHE A 96 27.35 -6.69 9.34
CA PHE A 96 27.54 -7.73 8.32
C PHE A 96 28.07 -9.05 8.89
N ASP A 97 28.77 -9.00 10.04
CA ASP A 97 29.29 -10.17 10.76
C ASP A 97 28.27 -10.73 11.79
N ASP A 98 27.09 -10.09 12.00
CA ASP A 98 26.08 -10.49 12.99
C ASP A 98 25.04 -11.45 12.36
N ASP A 99 25.09 -12.73 12.70
CA ASP A 99 24.13 -13.76 12.24
C ASP A 99 22.68 -13.40 12.61
N THR A 100 22.48 -12.73 13.76
CA THR A 100 21.13 -12.30 14.19
C THR A 100 20.57 -11.24 13.26
N PHE A 101 21.43 -10.35 12.76
CA PHE A 101 21.04 -9.37 11.74
C PHE A 101 20.53 -10.08 10.47
N TRP A 102 21.28 -11.04 9.95
CA TRP A 102 20.88 -11.75 8.71
C TRP A 102 19.62 -12.56 8.86
N LYS A 103 19.43 -13.26 10.00
CA LYS A 103 18.16 -13.94 10.30
C LYS A 103 16.99 -12.95 10.35
N SER A 104 17.15 -11.83 11.06
CA SER A 104 16.14 -10.79 11.19
C SER A 104 15.83 -10.13 9.85
N ALA A 105 16.85 -9.92 9.00
CA ALA A 105 16.68 -9.41 7.64
C ALA A 105 15.89 -10.39 6.77
N GLN A 106 16.20 -11.69 6.83
CA GLN A 106 15.46 -12.72 6.11
C GLN A 106 13.99 -12.76 6.53
N HIS A 107 13.68 -12.72 7.85
CA HIS A 107 12.31 -12.67 8.34
C HIS A 107 11.59 -11.41 7.87
N SER A 108 12.25 -10.26 7.92
CA SER A 108 11.70 -8.98 7.46
C SER A 108 11.43 -8.98 5.94
N VAL A 109 12.33 -9.54 5.13
CA VAL A 109 12.12 -9.72 3.70
C VAL A 109 10.96 -10.68 3.45
N THR A 110 10.87 -11.77 4.21
CA THR A 110 9.73 -12.69 4.13
C THR A 110 8.41 -11.98 4.40
N TYR A 111 8.35 -11.11 5.41
CA TYR A 111 7.15 -10.31 5.70
C TYR A 111 6.83 -9.33 4.58
N VAL A 112 7.82 -8.59 4.10
CA VAL A 112 7.64 -7.56 3.05
C VAL A 112 7.19 -8.15 1.71
N VAL A 113 7.55 -9.41 1.44
CA VAL A 113 7.16 -10.09 0.20
C VAL A 113 5.85 -10.85 0.35
N LEU A 114 5.72 -11.68 1.39
CA LEU A 114 4.57 -12.58 1.51
C LEU A 114 3.32 -11.90 2.06
N LEU A 115 3.44 -10.97 3.02
CA LEU A 115 2.25 -10.29 3.54
C LEU A 115 1.46 -9.57 2.45
N PRO A 116 2.06 -8.72 1.59
CA PRO A 116 1.32 -8.10 0.49
C PRO A 116 0.69 -9.13 -0.45
N VAL A 117 1.43 -10.18 -0.85
CA VAL A 117 0.90 -11.22 -1.75
C VAL A 117 -0.35 -11.86 -1.17
N VAL A 118 -0.28 -12.31 0.08
CA VAL A 118 -1.37 -13.03 0.74
C VAL A 118 -2.54 -12.11 1.05
N VAL A 119 -2.28 -10.96 1.68
CA VAL A 119 -3.33 -10.01 2.07
C VAL A 119 -4.05 -9.45 0.87
N LEU A 120 -3.32 -8.93 -0.13
CA LEU A 120 -3.93 -8.33 -1.30
C LEU A 120 -4.61 -9.39 -2.17
N GLY A 121 -4.02 -10.60 -2.28
CA GLY A 121 -4.63 -11.71 -3.00
C GLY A 121 -5.97 -12.13 -2.40
N ILE A 122 -6.02 -12.35 -1.09
CA ILE A 122 -7.27 -12.67 -0.37
C ILE A 122 -8.28 -11.50 -0.48
N ALA A 123 -7.82 -10.28 -0.26
CA ALA A 123 -8.69 -9.11 -0.31
C ALA A 123 -9.28 -8.86 -1.70
N LEU A 124 -8.50 -9.01 -2.77
CA LEU A 124 -8.97 -8.92 -4.15
C LEU A 124 -10.01 -10.00 -4.44
N PHE A 125 -9.74 -11.25 -4.04
CA PHE A 125 -10.68 -12.35 -4.21
C PHE A 125 -11.99 -12.10 -3.49
N LEU A 126 -11.95 -11.72 -2.20
CA LEU A 126 -13.14 -11.45 -1.40
C LEU A 126 -13.92 -10.24 -1.94
N SER A 127 -13.23 -9.15 -2.29
CA SER A 127 -13.85 -7.97 -2.88
C SER A 127 -14.58 -8.30 -4.17
N PHE A 128 -13.95 -9.09 -5.04
CA PHE A 128 -14.56 -9.51 -6.29
C PHE A 128 -15.80 -10.38 -6.03
N MET A 129 -15.71 -11.34 -5.10
CA MET A 129 -16.86 -12.16 -4.72
C MET A 129 -18.03 -11.32 -4.19
N ILE A 130 -17.76 -10.32 -3.36
CA ILE A 130 -18.78 -9.45 -2.75
C ILE A 130 -19.42 -8.52 -3.80
N ASN A 131 -18.63 -7.93 -4.69
CA ASN A 131 -19.11 -6.87 -5.60
C ASN A 131 -19.59 -7.41 -6.95
N VAL A 132 -19.06 -8.54 -7.42
CA VAL A 132 -19.36 -9.10 -8.77
C VAL A 132 -20.01 -10.48 -8.69
N GLY A 133 -19.99 -11.12 -7.53
CA GLY A 133 -20.40 -12.51 -7.32
C GLY A 133 -21.90 -12.75 -7.14
N GLY A 134 -22.75 -11.71 -7.09
CA GLY A 134 -24.20 -11.83 -6.82
C GLY A 134 -25.00 -12.47 -7.96
N ARG A 135 -26.20 -12.99 -7.62
CA ARG A 135 -27.19 -13.47 -8.63
C ARG A 135 -27.67 -12.30 -9.46
N ARG A 136 -27.73 -12.48 -10.79
CA ARG A 136 -28.31 -11.50 -11.72
C ARG A 136 -29.70 -11.07 -11.25
N ARG A 137 -29.91 -9.80 -11.00
CA ARG A 137 -31.24 -9.20 -10.90
C ARG A 137 -31.71 -8.82 -12.30
N LYS A 138 -32.99 -9.05 -12.63
CA LYS A 138 -33.57 -8.55 -13.89
C LYS A 138 -33.28 -7.05 -14.00
N GLY A 139 -32.50 -6.65 -15.01
CA GLY A 139 -32.19 -5.25 -15.34
C GLY A 139 -30.87 -4.71 -14.75
N ALA A 140 -30.07 -5.49 -14.03
CA ALA A 140 -28.74 -5.08 -13.58
C ALA A 140 -27.68 -6.05 -14.13
N ALA A 141 -26.71 -5.52 -14.85
CA ALA A 141 -25.63 -6.29 -15.47
C ALA A 141 -24.76 -7.00 -14.45
N ILE A 142 -24.54 -6.37 -13.28
CA ILE A 142 -23.77 -6.90 -12.17
C ILE A 142 -24.54 -6.61 -10.88
N ALA A 143 -24.81 -7.65 -10.12
CA ALA A 143 -25.32 -7.51 -8.77
C ALA A 143 -24.26 -8.01 -7.79
N GLY A 144 -23.85 -7.16 -6.85
CA GLY A 144 -23.12 -7.58 -5.66
C GLY A 144 -23.97 -8.55 -4.83
N VAL A 145 -23.32 -9.28 -3.94
CA VAL A 145 -23.99 -10.18 -2.99
C VAL A 145 -24.94 -9.36 -2.13
N ARG A 146 -26.17 -9.90 -1.90
CA ARG A 146 -27.15 -9.26 -1.00
C ARG A 146 -26.53 -9.15 0.40
N GLY A 147 -26.51 -7.93 0.97
CA GLY A 147 -25.86 -7.69 2.24
C GLY A 147 -24.34 -7.45 2.15
N SER A 148 -23.83 -7.04 0.98
CA SER A 148 -22.40 -6.73 0.77
C SER A 148 -21.81 -5.81 1.84
N SER A 149 -22.59 -4.82 2.32
CA SER A 149 -22.16 -3.92 3.41
C SER A 149 -21.89 -4.66 4.71
N PHE A 150 -22.71 -5.65 5.06
CA PHE A 150 -22.51 -6.45 6.27
C PHE A 150 -21.19 -7.23 6.21
N TYR A 151 -20.91 -7.89 5.08
CA TYR A 151 -19.62 -8.60 4.92
C TYR A 151 -18.43 -7.66 5.01
N LYS A 152 -18.50 -6.47 4.42
CA LYS A 152 -17.45 -5.45 4.52
C LYS A 152 -17.20 -5.02 5.97
N ILE A 153 -18.26 -4.83 6.76
CA ILE A 153 -18.15 -4.50 8.19
C ILE A 153 -17.47 -5.64 8.96
N VAL A 154 -17.90 -6.89 8.74
CA VAL A 154 -17.33 -8.06 9.42
C VAL A 154 -15.85 -8.23 9.10
N TYR A 155 -15.45 -8.09 7.83
CA TYR A 155 -14.05 -8.19 7.45
C TYR A 155 -13.22 -7.00 7.97
N PHE A 156 -13.79 -5.81 8.04
CA PHE A 156 -13.10 -4.61 8.52
C PHE A 156 -12.96 -4.57 10.05
N PHE A 157 -13.80 -5.30 10.78
CA PHE A 157 -13.84 -5.26 12.23
C PHE A 157 -12.48 -5.51 12.92
N PRO A 158 -11.64 -6.49 12.49
CA PRO A 158 -10.32 -6.71 13.08
C PRO A 158 -9.43 -5.48 13.05
N GLN A 159 -9.49 -4.69 11.99
CA GLN A 159 -8.69 -3.47 11.80
C GLN A 159 -9.01 -2.35 12.80
N VAL A 160 -10.21 -2.36 13.38
CA VAL A 160 -10.63 -1.37 14.39
C VAL A 160 -10.03 -1.65 15.77
N LEU A 161 -9.64 -2.90 16.00
CA LEU A 161 -9.04 -3.30 17.29
C LEU A 161 -7.60 -2.81 17.39
N SER A 162 -7.18 -2.43 18.60
CA SER A 162 -5.76 -2.15 18.84
C SER A 162 -4.93 -3.40 18.53
N ILE A 163 -3.88 -3.23 17.74
CA ILE A 163 -2.99 -4.32 17.33
C ILE A 163 -2.37 -5.05 18.55
N ALA A 164 -2.13 -4.33 19.66
CA ALA A 164 -1.62 -4.91 20.89
C ALA A 164 -2.66 -5.84 21.55
N ILE A 165 -3.94 -5.46 21.54
CA ILE A 165 -5.03 -6.29 22.07
C ILE A 165 -5.18 -7.54 21.22
N VAL A 166 -5.14 -7.40 19.89
CA VAL A 166 -5.20 -8.52 18.97
C VAL A 166 -4.04 -9.49 19.22
N ALA A 167 -2.82 -8.99 19.33
CA ALA A 167 -1.64 -9.79 19.58
C ALA A 167 -1.76 -10.59 20.89
N LEU A 168 -2.22 -9.96 21.97
CA LEU A 168 -2.48 -10.64 23.24
C LEU A 168 -3.57 -11.72 23.12
N LEU A 169 -4.69 -11.41 22.46
CA LEU A 169 -5.78 -12.39 22.26
C LEU A 169 -5.28 -13.62 21.51
N PHE A 170 -4.49 -13.42 20.45
CA PHE A 170 -3.93 -14.53 19.68
C PHE A 170 -2.82 -15.25 20.43
N GLN A 171 -2.02 -14.57 21.27
CA GLN A 171 -1.06 -15.24 22.15
C GLN A 171 -1.78 -16.21 23.08
N PHE A 172 -2.93 -15.84 23.66
CA PHE A 172 -3.76 -16.76 24.44
C PHE A 172 -4.39 -17.86 23.58
N ALA A 173 -4.87 -17.53 22.37
CA ALA A 173 -5.48 -18.51 21.47
C ALA A 173 -4.47 -19.58 21.02
N TYR A 174 -3.20 -19.21 20.84
CA TYR A 174 -2.09 -20.10 20.49
C TYR A 174 -1.47 -20.86 21.68
N ASN A 175 -1.96 -20.65 22.93
CA ASN A 175 -1.43 -21.37 24.07
C ASN A 175 -1.60 -22.89 23.88
N PRO A 176 -0.52 -23.72 24.00
CA PRO A 176 -0.60 -25.15 23.71
C PRO A 176 -1.58 -25.92 24.61
N LYS A 177 -1.69 -25.53 25.88
CA LYS A 177 -2.47 -26.23 26.89
C LYS A 177 -3.93 -25.77 26.95
N THR A 178 -4.15 -24.46 27.01
CA THR A 178 -5.44 -23.82 27.27
C THR A 178 -6.01 -23.05 26.09
N GLY A 179 -5.24 -22.89 25.00
CA GLY A 179 -5.61 -22.08 23.86
C GLY A 179 -6.77 -22.66 23.04
N ALA A 180 -7.52 -21.75 22.43
CA ALA A 180 -8.70 -22.09 21.63
C ALA A 180 -8.35 -23.01 20.45
N LEU A 181 -7.22 -22.79 19.78
CA LEU A 181 -6.84 -23.59 18.60
C LEU A 181 -6.61 -25.07 18.93
N ASN A 182 -5.82 -25.36 19.95
CA ASN A 182 -5.62 -26.75 20.38
C ASN A 182 -6.89 -27.37 20.99
N SER A 183 -7.77 -26.55 21.58
CA SER A 183 -9.08 -27.02 22.05
C SER A 183 -9.99 -27.41 20.89
N VAL A 184 -10.00 -26.68 19.80
CA VAL A 184 -10.71 -27.06 18.57
C VAL A 184 -10.13 -28.34 17.97
N LEU A 185 -8.79 -28.46 17.89
CA LEU A 185 -8.14 -29.69 17.38
C LEU A 185 -8.54 -30.91 18.19
N ARG A 186 -8.60 -30.80 19.53
CA ARG A 186 -9.10 -31.87 20.40
C ARG A 186 -10.57 -32.20 20.11
N GLY A 187 -11.41 -31.18 19.90
CA GLY A 187 -12.84 -31.34 19.58
C GLY A 187 -13.12 -32.07 18.27
N VAL A 188 -12.28 -31.88 17.25
CA VAL A 188 -12.38 -32.58 15.95
C VAL A 188 -11.60 -33.91 15.90
N ARG A 189 -11.25 -34.48 17.04
CA ARG A 189 -10.51 -35.74 17.20
C ARG A 189 -9.06 -35.72 16.65
N LEU A 190 -8.48 -34.56 16.48
CA LEU A 190 -7.07 -34.37 16.14
C LEU A 190 -6.22 -34.07 17.40
N GLY A 191 -6.65 -34.55 18.55
CA GLY A 191 -6.01 -34.30 19.85
C GLY A 191 -4.59 -34.88 20.00
N SER A 192 -4.16 -35.77 19.09
CA SER A 192 -2.77 -36.22 19.00
C SER A 192 -1.82 -35.15 18.42
N VAL A 193 -2.36 -34.18 17.68
CA VAL A 193 -1.61 -33.07 17.10
C VAL A 193 -1.81 -31.85 18.02
N GLN A 194 -0.82 -31.57 18.86
CA GLN A 194 -0.84 -30.40 19.77
C GLN A 194 0.40 -29.55 19.50
N PRO A 195 0.39 -28.75 18.43
CA PRO A 195 1.54 -27.94 18.10
C PRO A 195 1.82 -26.87 19.17
N GLU A 196 3.07 -26.63 19.42
CA GLU A 196 3.52 -25.46 20.14
C GLU A 196 3.61 -24.26 19.21
N TRP A 197 2.46 -23.70 18.80
CA TRP A 197 2.32 -22.71 17.75
C TRP A 197 3.37 -21.60 17.77
N LEU A 198 3.64 -21.03 18.95
CA LEU A 198 4.62 -19.96 19.14
C LEU A 198 5.93 -20.47 19.76
N GLY A 199 5.97 -21.73 20.22
CA GLY A 199 7.14 -22.36 20.81
C GLY A 199 7.99 -23.14 19.80
N ASP A 200 7.44 -23.48 18.63
CA ASP A 200 8.17 -24.14 17.56
C ASP A 200 8.84 -23.10 16.63
N PRO A 201 10.17 -23.14 16.47
CA PRO A 201 10.90 -22.21 15.59
C PRO A 201 10.40 -22.19 14.15
N ASN A 202 9.85 -23.31 13.65
CA ASN A 202 9.38 -23.41 12.27
C ASN A 202 7.96 -22.88 12.08
N LEU A 203 7.16 -22.80 13.16
CA LEU A 203 5.76 -22.36 13.10
C LEU A 203 5.55 -20.94 13.58
N ALA A 204 6.34 -20.48 14.55
CA ALA A 204 6.09 -19.23 15.26
C ALA A 204 5.96 -18.02 14.32
N LEU A 205 6.86 -17.86 13.35
CA LEU A 205 6.84 -16.76 12.39
C LEU A 205 5.55 -16.76 11.54
N TRP A 206 5.11 -17.95 11.10
CA TRP A 206 3.92 -18.12 10.27
C TRP A 206 2.63 -17.86 11.06
N CYS A 207 2.59 -18.28 12.31
CA CYS A 207 1.47 -18.01 13.21
C CYS A 207 1.29 -16.49 13.43
N ILE A 208 2.39 -15.78 13.66
CA ILE A 208 2.36 -14.32 13.81
C ILE A 208 1.94 -13.66 12.50
N MET A 209 2.47 -14.13 11.36
CA MET A 209 2.09 -13.63 10.03
C MET A 209 0.59 -13.83 9.77
N ALA A 210 0.01 -14.97 10.16
CA ALA A 210 -1.42 -15.24 10.00
C ALA A 210 -2.30 -14.22 10.75
N VAL A 211 -1.86 -13.76 11.93
CA VAL A 211 -2.56 -12.70 12.68
C VAL A 211 -2.50 -11.37 11.92
N LEU A 212 -1.34 -11.01 11.38
CA LEU A 212 -1.21 -9.80 10.55
C LEU A 212 -2.08 -9.88 9.28
N VAL A 213 -2.14 -11.03 8.62
CA VAL A 213 -3.05 -11.24 7.48
C VAL A 213 -4.50 -11.02 7.91
N TRP A 214 -4.93 -11.65 9.01
CA TRP A 214 -6.30 -11.55 9.50
C TRP A 214 -6.71 -10.10 9.83
N THR A 215 -5.80 -9.32 10.41
CA THR A 215 -6.07 -7.91 10.74
C THR A 215 -6.15 -7.03 9.51
N GLN A 216 -5.31 -7.26 8.50
CA GLN A 216 -5.13 -6.35 7.37
C GLN A 216 -6.06 -6.62 6.17
N VAL A 217 -6.51 -7.86 5.98
CA VAL A 217 -7.36 -8.25 4.83
C VAL A 217 -8.59 -7.37 4.71
N GLY A 218 -9.25 -7.06 5.82
CA GLY A 218 -10.51 -6.29 5.82
C GLY A 218 -10.38 -4.87 5.28
N PHE A 219 -9.29 -4.18 5.61
CA PHE A 219 -9.00 -2.85 5.08
C PHE A 219 -8.91 -2.89 3.55
N PHE A 220 -8.16 -3.84 2.99
CA PHE A 220 -8.01 -3.96 1.55
C PHE A 220 -9.27 -4.46 0.85
N VAL A 221 -10.13 -5.25 1.53
CA VAL A 221 -11.46 -5.61 0.99
C VAL A 221 -12.31 -4.36 0.77
N VAL A 222 -12.29 -3.43 1.71
CA VAL A 222 -13.03 -2.15 1.57
C VAL A 222 -12.39 -1.29 0.49
N LEU A 223 -11.07 -1.16 0.49
CA LEU A 223 -10.33 -0.36 -0.49
C LEU A 223 -10.57 -0.85 -1.93
N PHE A 224 -10.42 -2.15 -2.18
CA PHE A 224 -10.66 -2.72 -3.51
C PHE A 224 -12.14 -2.69 -3.89
N SER A 225 -13.06 -2.83 -2.93
CA SER A 225 -14.49 -2.65 -3.20
C SER A 225 -14.81 -1.25 -3.66
N ALA A 226 -14.19 -0.22 -3.08
CA ALA A 226 -14.33 1.16 -3.52
C ALA A 226 -13.75 1.38 -4.92
N GLY A 227 -12.56 0.82 -5.18
CA GLY A 227 -11.95 0.85 -6.52
C GLY A 227 -12.81 0.11 -7.58
N MET A 228 -13.40 -1.04 -7.23
CA MET A 228 -14.32 -1.74 -8.16
C MET A 228 -15.59 -0.93 -8.45
N ALA A 229 -16.09 -0.16 -7.48
CA ALA A 229 -17.27 0.67 -7.64
C ALA A 229 -17.04 1.88 -8.58
N SER A 230 -15.81 2.28 -8.82
CA SER A 230 -15.46 3.34 -9.76
C SER A 230 -15.35 2.87 -11.22
N ILE A 231 -15.33 1.55 -11.46
CA ILE A 231 -15.30 0.98 -12.82
C ILE A 231 -16.69 1.10 -13.44
N PRO A 232 -16.84 1.72 -14.62
CA PRO A 232 -18.12 1.84 -15.32
C PRO A 232 -18.80 0.48 -15.52
N SER A 233 -20.10 0.40 -15.23
CA SER A 233 -20.86 -0.86 -15.33
C SER A 233 -20.95 -1.37 -16.76
N GLU A 234 -20.88 -0.48 -17.74
CA GLU A 234 -20.95 -0.76 -19.18
C GLU A 234 -19.81 -1.70 -19.61
N LEU A 235 -18.63 -1.60 -19.03
CA LEU A 235 -17.49 -2.47 -19.32
C LEU A 235 -17.77 -3.92 -18.88
N TYR A 236 -18.42 -4.08 -17.77
CA TYR A 236 -18.83 -5.40 -17.29
C TYR A 236 -19.98 -5.97 -18.12
N GLU A 237 -20.92 -5.11 -18.59
CA GLU A 237 -22.02 -5.50 -19.47
C GLU A 237 -21.48 -5.99 -20.81
N ALA A 238 -20.56 -5.26 -21.42
CA ALA A 238 -19.89 -5.66 -22.64
C ALA A 238 -19.18 -7.01 -22.47
N ALA A 239 -18.42 -7.20 -21.41
CA ALA A 239 -17.74 -8.47 -21.13
C ALA A 239 -18.73 -9.64 -20.99
N LEU A 240 -19.92 -9.40 -20.42
CA LEU A 240 -20.96 -10.41 -20.30
C LEU A 240 -21.61 -10.74 -21.65
N LEU A 241 -21.82 -9.75 -22.52
CA LEU A 241 -22.34 -9.95 -23.87
C LEU A 241 -21.38 -10.76 -24.73
N ASP A 242 -20.06 -10.54 -24.54
CA ASP A 242 -18.98 -11.33 -25.15
C ASP A 242 -18.84 -12.75 -24.55
N GLY A 243 -19.70 -13.14 -23.59
CA GLY A 243 -19.67 -14.46 -22.98
C GLY A 243 -18.54 -14.66 -21.96
N ALA A 244 -17.89 -13.59 -21.49
CA ALA A 244 -16.82 -13.71 -20.52
C ALA A 244 -17.31 -14.29 -19.19
N GLY A 245 -16.67 -15.37 -18.73
CA GLY A 245 -16.88 -15.93 -17.41
C GLY A 245 -16.31 -15.06 -16.30
N ARG A 246 -16.71 -15.31 -15.04
CA ARG A 246 -16.26 -14.51 -13.86
C ARG A 246 -14.73 -14.41 -13.73
N PHE A 247 -14.00 -15.51 -13.92
CA PHE A 247 -12.53 -15.49 -13.86
C PHE A 247 -11.93 -14.67 -14.98
N THR A 248 -12.46 -14.79 -16.20
CA THR A 248 -12.00 -13.97 -17.35
C THR A 248 -12.24 -12.48 -17.07
N THR A 249 -13.41 -12.12 -16.58
CA THR A 249 -13.76 -10.75 -16.19
C THR A 249 -12.84 -10.24 -15.09
N PHE A 250 -12.52 -11.07 -14.09
CA PHE A 250 -11.60 -10.67 -13.02
C PHE A 250 -10.20 -10.37 -13.54
N PHE A 251 -9.57 -11.34 -14.24
CA PHE A 251 -8.17 -11.21 -14.64
C PHE A 251 -7.94 -10.28 -15.85
N ARG A 252 -8.91 -10.19 -16.78
CA ARG A 252 -8.77 -9.38 -18.01
C ARG A 252 -9.38 -7.99 -17.93
N LEU A 253 -10.32 -7.76 -17.01
CA LEU A 253 -10.99 -6.47 -16.87
C LEU A 253 -10.73 -5.86 -15.49
N THR A 254 -11.18 -6.51 -14.41
CA THR A 254 -11.18 -5.92 -13.07
C THR A 254 -9.76 -5.67 -12.55
N LEU A 255 -8.89 -6.68 -12.59
CA LEU A 255 -7.54 -6.58 -12.05
C LEU A 255 -6.66 -5.55 -12.79
N PRO A 256 -6.66 -5.48 -14.14
CA PRO A 256 -5.92 -4.44 -14.85
C PRO A 256 -6.42 -3.02 -14.54
N LEU A 257 -7.75 -2.81 -14.40
CA LEU A 257 -8.33 -1.51 -14.07
C LEU A 257 -8.09 -1.09 -12.61
N LEU A 258 -7.88 -2.05 -11.71
CA LEU A 258 -7.52 -1.79 -10.31
C LEU A 258 -6.03 -1.73 -10.07
N TRP A 259 -5.19 -1.84 -11.11
CA TRP A 259 -3.75 -2.01 -10.93
C TRP A 259 -3.10 -0.91 -10.09
N ASP A 260 -3.48 0.36 -10.29
CA ASP A 260 -2.96 1.48 -9.52
C ASP A 260 -3.31 1.37 -8.02
N THR A 261 -4.52 0.89 -7.71
CA THR A 261 -4.96 0.63 -6.33
C THR A 261 -4.20 -0.56 -5.72
N VAL A 262 -3.97 -1.62 -6.50
CA VAL A 262 -3.18 -2.78 -6.08
C VAL A 262 -1.74 -2.39 -5.82
N GLN A 263 -1.13 -1.62 -6.71
CA GLN A 263 0.24 -1.12 -6.53
C GLN A 263 0.37 -0.25 -5.29
N SER A 264 -0.57 0.66 -5.07
CA SER A 264 -0.61 1.49 -3.85
C SER A 264 -0.74 0.61 -2.60
N GLY A 265 -1.56 -0.44 -2.66
CA GLY A 265 -1.68 -1.44 -1.61
C GLY A 265 -0.38 -2.19 -1.34
N TRP A 266 0.39 -2.54 -2.36
CA TRP A 266 1.70 -3.17 -2.22
C TRP A 266 2.70 -2.29 -1.47
N VAL A 267 2.80 -1.01 -1.86
CA VAL A 267 3.69 -0.05 -1.17
C VAL A 267 3.27 0.13 0.28
N TYR A 268 1.97 0.32 0.51
CA TYR A 268 1.43 0.50 1.86
C TYR A 268 1.70 -0.72 2.75
N MET A 269 1.38 -1.95 2.28
CA MET A 269 1.65 -3.19 3.02
C MET A 269 3.14 -3.41 3.25
N GLY A 270 4.00 -3.07 2.29
CA GLY A 270 5.45 -3.16 2.46
C GLY A 270 5.96 -2.26 3.58
N ILE A 271 5.45 -1.03 3.67
CA ILE A 271 5.79 -0.09 4.76
C ILE A 271 5.28 -0.64 6.11
N LEU A 272 4.05 -1.15 6.18
CA LEU A 272 3.49 -1.74 7.40
C LEU A 272 4.28 -2.97 7.87
N SER A 273 4.73 -3.80 6.92
CA SER A 273 5.49 -5.04 7.22
C SER A 273 6.84 -4.78 7.87
N LEU A 274 7.41 -3.59 7.65
CA LEU A 274 8.69 -3.15 8.23
C LEU A 274 8.51 -2.10 9.32
N GLY A 275 7.27 -1.74 9.65
CA GLY A 275 6.93 -0.66 10.56
C GLY A 275 6.56 -1.11 11.97
N ALA A 276 5.94 -0.18 12.69
CA ALA A 276 5.57 -0.33 14.10
C ALA A 276 4.54 -1.44 14.34
N GLU A 277 3.65 -1.74 13.39
CA GLU A 277 2.65 -2.80 13.56
C GLU A 277 3.29 -4.18 13.58
N ALA A 278 4.17 -4.48 12.61
CA ALA A 278 4.91 -5.74 12.60
C ALA A 278 5.78 -5.89 13.87
N PHE A 279 6.46 -4.80 14.29
CA PHE A 279 7.17 -4.77 15.55
C PHE A 279 6.28 -5.13 16.74
N ALA A 280 5.11 -4.46 16.89
CA ALA A 280 4.24 -4.65 18.05
C ALA A 280 3.71 -6.09 18.14
N VAL A 281 3.25 -6.65 17.01
CA VAL A 281 2.72 -8.03 16.99
C VAL A 281 3.81 -9.03 17.31
N VAL A 282 5.00 -8.90 16.68
CA VAL A 282 6.12 -9.79 16.94
C VAL A 282 6.58 -9.67 18.39
N GLN A 283 6.75 -8.45 18.92
CA GLN A 283 7.18 -8.19 20.29
C GLN A 283 6.24 -8.83 21.32
N ILE A 284 4.92 -8.76 21.10
CA ILE A 284 3.94 -9.26 22.05
C ILE A 284 3.76 -10.78 21.93
N MET A 285 3.73 -11.31 20.70
CA MET A 285 3.43 -12.72 20.47
C MET A 285 4.63 -13.64 20.60
N SER A 286 5.86 -13.13 20.45
CA SER A 286 7.07 -13.95 20.58
C SER A 286 7.21 -14.51 22.00
N VAL A 287 7.60 -15.77 22.08
CA VAL A 287 7.94 -16.43 23.35
C VAL A 287 9.39 -16.06 23.67
N GLY A 288 9.58 -15.19 24.67
CA GLY A 288 10.89 -14.65 24.99
C GLY A 288 11.37 -13.60 23.98
N PRO A 289 12.62 -13.13 24.10
CA PRO A 289 13.18 -12.15 23.19
C PRO A 289 13.40 -12.73 21.79
N GLY A 290 12.50 -12.43 20.84
CA GLY A 290 12.65 -12.84 19.44
C GLY A 290 12.20 -14.26 19.10
N GLY A 291 11.45 -14.93 20.02
CA GLY A 291 10.96 -16.30 19.83
C GLY A 291 12.05 -17.37 20.04
N PRO A 292 11.68 -18.66 19.94
CA PRO A 292 12.64 -19.74 20.10
C PRO A 292 13.72 -19.67 19.02
N ALA A 293 14.99 -19.63 19.43
CA ALA A 293 16.16 -19.51 18.55
C ALA A 293 16.13 -18.29 17.59
N ASP A 294 15.59 -17.16 18.03
CA ASP A 294 15.39 -15.92 17.24
C ASP A 294 14.49 -16.09 16.00
N SER A 295 13.66 -17.14 15.96
CA SER A 295 12.87 -17.51 14.79
C SER A 295 11.78 -16.49 14.41
N THR A 296 11.47 -15.54 15.29
CA THR A 296 10.48 -14.50 15.04
C THR A 296 11.07 -13.10 14.99
N THR A 297 12.38 -12.96 15.25
CA THR A 297 13.02 -11.65 15.26
C THR A 297 13.00 -11.03 13.87
N VAL A 298 12.36 -9.85 13.76
CA VAL A 298 12.38 -8.98 12.57
C VAL A 298 13.27 -7.76 12.83
N LEU A 299 13.74 -7.08 11.78
CA LEU A 299 14.63 -5.93 11.92
C LEU A 299 14.15 -4.84 12.89
N PRO A 300 12.87 -4.42 12.88
CA PRO A 300 12.37 -3.45 13.87
C PRO A 300 12.50 -3.94 15.32
N LEU A 301 12.29 -5.24 15.57
CA LEU A 301 12.46 -5.83 16.89
C LEU A 301 13.93 -5.88 17.27
N LEU A 302 14.83 -6.23 16.34
CA LEU A 302 16.26 -6.23 16.57
C LEU A 302 16.79 -4.83 16.92
N VAL A 303 16.34 -3.78 16.21
CA VAL A 303 16.65 -2.38 16.55
C VAL A 303 16.26 -2.08 18.00
N TYR A 304 15.06 -2.45 18.42
CA TYR A 304 14.58 -2.24 19.78
C TYR A 304 15.44 -2.98 20.81
N GLN A 305 15.74 -4.25 20.58
CA GLN A 305 16.55 -5.08 21.48
C GLN A 305 17.98 -4.56 21.63
N LYS A 306 18.63 -4.15 20.52
CA LYS A 306 19.99 -3.59 20.55
C LYS A 306 20.03 -2.23 21.25
N ALA A 307 19.04 -1.35 20.98
CA ALA A 307 18.99 -0.03 21.57
C ALA A 307 18.66 -0.09 23.07
N PHE A 308 17.53 -0.70 23.42
CA PHE A 308 16.96 -0.63 24.77
C PHE A 308 17.29 -1.85 25.64
N GLY A 309 17.46 -3.02 25.05
CA GLY A 309 17.83 -4.24 25.78
C GLY A 309 19.31 -4.35 26.06
N GLN A 310 20.16 -3.89 25.12
CA GLN A 310 21.61 -4.05 25.21
C GLN A 310 22.38 -2.73 25.35
N GLY A 311 21.72 -1.57 25.30
CA GLY A 311 22.35 -0.25 25.39
C GLY A 311 23.34 0.03 24.24
N GLN A 312 23.10 -0.51 23.04
CA GLN A 312 23.94 -0.34 21.86
C GLN A 312 23.21 0.55 20.82
N ALA A 313 22.86 1.78 21.20
CA ALA A 313 22.05 2.65 20.37
C ALA A 313 22.74 3.02 19.03
N GLY A 314 24.06 3.23 19.02
CA GLY A 314 24.81 3.47 17.80
C GLY A 314 24.73 2.28 16.83
N TYR A 315 24.82 1.05 17.33
CA TYR A 315 24.63 -0.15 16.51
C TYR A 315 23.16 -0.34 16.07
N ALA A 316 22.22 -0.08 16.98
CA ALA A 316 20.80 -0.13 16.65
C ALA A 316 20.40 0.87 15.55
N THR A 317 20.94 2.10 15.57
CA THR A 317 20.73 3.08 14.51
C THR A 317 21.34 2.63 13.18
N THR A 318 22.46 1.88 13.20
CA THR A 318 23.03 1.26 11.97
C THR A 318 22.04 0.27 11.34
N ILE A 319 21.42 -0.61 12.15
CA ILE A 319 20.37 -1.53 11.69
C ILE A 319 19.16 -0.75 11.19
N GLY A 320 18.77 0.35 11.85
CA GLY A 320 17.71 1.25 11.42
C GLY A 320 17.97 1.90 10.06
N VAL A 321 19.22 2.32 9.79
CA VAL A 321 19.64 2.82 8.48
C VAL A 321 19.56 1.72 7.40
N ALA A 322 19.97 0.49 7.72
CA ALA A 322 19.82 -0.64 6.81
C ALA A 322 18.33 -0.92 6.51
N LEU A 323 17.47 -0.87 7.53
CA LEU A 323 16.02 -1.02 7.36
C LEU A 323 15.43 0.08 6.45
N LEU A 324 15.85 1.33 6.63
CA LEU A 324 15.47 2.45 5.77
C LEU A 324 15.85 2.17 4.31
N VAL A 325 17.09 1.73 4.06
CA VAL A 325 17.59 1.42 2.72
C VAL A 325 16.76 0.28 2.09
N ILE A 326 16.50 -0.80 2.85
CA ILE A 326 15.65 -1.92 2.39
C ILE A 326 14.25 -1.42 2.02
N THR A 327 13.65 -0.57 2.85
CA THR A 327 12.31 -0.01 2.60
C THR A 327 12.28 0.85 1.33
N LEU A 328 13.30 1.70 1.14
CA LEU A 328 13.41 2.55 -0.05
C LEU A 328 13.62 1.72 -1.32
N ILE A 329 14.47 0.70 -1.28
CA ILE A 329 14.71 -0.21 -2.41
C ILE A 329 13.39 -0.94 -2.75
N PHE A 330 12.72 -1.52 -1.77
CA PHE A 330 11.44 -2.20 -1.97
C PHE A 330 10.40 -1.27 -2.59
N SER A 331 10.17 -0.10 -2.00
CA SER A 331 9.19 0.87 -2.51
C SER A 331 9.54 1.34 -3.93
N GLY A 332 10.82 1.60 -4.20
CA GLY A 332 11.31 1.98 -5.52
C GLY A 332 11.10 0.88 -6.56
N LEU A 333 11.34 -0.38 -6.20
CA LEU A 333 11.10 -1.54 -7.07
C LEU A 333 9.61 -1.70 -7.40
N VAL A 334 8.73 -1.65 -6.37
CA VAL A 334 7.28 -1.74 -6.58
C VAL A 334 6.78 -0.62 -7.47
N MET A 335 7.21 0.62 -7.23
CA MET A 335 6.82 1.77 -8.06
C MET A 335 7.36 1.68 -9.50
N ARG A 336 8.55 1.11 -9.69
CA ARG A 336 9.14 0.91 -11.02
C ARG A 336 8.42 -0.19 -11.81
N LEU A 337 8.13 -1.32 -11.15
CA LEU A 337 7.43 -2.46 -11.76
C LEU A 337 5.96 -2.14 -12.05
N GLY A 338 5.36 -1.25 -11.27
CA GLY A 338 3.97 -0.85 -11.41
C GLY A 338 3.72 0.26 -12.44
N ARG A 339 4.75 0.85 -13.04
CA ARG A 339 4.58 1.89 -14.07
C ARG A 339 3.94 1.27 -15.32
N ARG A 340 2.61 1.39 -15.42
CA ARG A 340 1.82 1.16 -16.64
C ARG A 340 1.27 2.50 -17.10
N GLU A 341 1.01 2.63 -18.41
CA GLU A 341 0.28 3.79 -18.94
C GLU A 341 -1.07 3.88 -18.22
N ARG A 342 -1.36 5.05 -17.66
CA ARG A 342 -2.66 5.29 -17.00
C ARG A 342 -3.73 5.22 -18.08
N LEU A 343 -4.66 4.29 -17.91
CA LEU A 343 -5.89 4.30 -18.66
C LEU A 343 -6.79 5.37 -18.02
N GLU A 344 -6.78 6.58 -18.59
CA GLU A 344 -7.73 7.65 -18.22
C GLU A 344 -9.06 7.34 -18.92
N PHE A 345 -10.14 7.20 -18.15
CA PHE A 345 -11.50 6.98 -18.64
C PHE A 345 -12.31 8.26 -18.55
#